data_15b42e755653548ad3b91e1f4b190d1c
#
_entry.id   15b42e755653548ad3b91e1f4b190d1c
#
_cell.length_a   1.000
_cell.length_b   1.000
_cell.length_c   1.000
_cell.angle_alpha   90.00
_cell.angle_beta   90.00
_cell.angle_gamma   90.00
#
_symmetry.space_group_name_H-M   'P 1'
#
loop_
_entity.id
_entity.type
_entity.pdbx_description
1 polymer ?
#
loop_
_entity_poly.entity_id
_entity_poly.type
_entity_poly.pdbx_seq_one_letter_code
_entity_poly.pdbx_strand_id
1 'polypeptide(L)'
;MQETEAALVRECVEKILGCRLFSQAERQQKFLHYLAEQTLTGQGHRLKGYSIGAAVFDRNDDFDPRLDAIVRVEATRLRSKLREYYEDVGRLDEVRIELPKGCYELKFSFQTGACRSEQAVSPSALGIDAETSILMPAISVPSDKPSLAVLPFANLGRDPDQDYFADGMTDDLITSLSKLSGLLVIGRQSVFVYKGSNKDAREIARELGVRYLLEGSVRRLEHRVRINAQLVEAAHGLQVWAERYDRDLEGIFALQDDVTRRIVEALEVHLSEAESKTFIRADKVNVEAHDLLLCGRERFWEFTIESAEAAQELFIKALEVDPNYAMAHALLARAYLYRFATLFIDRPELCELGFHHARKAVDLNPGLSLGYSTLGWAHLWRGQGIEALVAARHGVQMDPNNADGHAFLAIILANIGRGDEGADCMQTAMRLNPHPTAFYFFAFGVCRFVQARYEEAAAAFKKGFDVAPRFTPNTEILIATYGILGRIEEAAHYRDAILKRQPRNVIQARWRHFFIDADASQRFWGGLECAGFMRRSPQKITAGSGSKMRSLAHKS
;
A
#
# COMPACT_ATOMS: atom_id res chain seq x y z
N MET A 1 10.83 -35.33 2.90
CA MET A 1 11.12 -35.11 1.47
C MET A 1 11.59 -36.46 0.91
N GLN A 2 11.10 -36.84 -0.26
CA GLN A 2 11.49 -38.12 -0.88
C GLN A 2 12.92 -38.02 -1.42
N GLU A 3 13.65 -39.14 -1.51
CA GLU A 3 15.07 -39.16 -1.91
C GLU A 3 15.29 -38.56 -3.33
N THR A 4 14.31 -38.77 -4.21
CA THR A 4 14.27 -38.21 -5.57
C THR A 4 14.12 -36.65 -5.57
N GLU A 5 13.32 -36.11 -4.69
CA GLU A 5 13.15 -34.67 -4.54
C GLU A 5 14.42 -33.99 -4.01
N ALA A 6 15.10 -34.65 -3.07
CA ALA A 6 16.36 -34.15 -2.53
C ALA A 6 17.48 -34.11 -3.58
N ALA A 7 17.50 -35.12 -4.49
CA ALA A 7 18.44 -35.14 -5.61
C ALA A 7 18.21 -33.96 -6.58
N LEU A 8 16.94 -33.69 -6.96
CA LEU A 8 16.58 -32.57 -7.82
C LEU A 8 16.93 -31.20 -7.19
N VAL A 9 16.73 -31.07 -5.89
CA VAL A 9 17.14 -29.83 -5.18
C VAL A 9 18.65 -29.65 -5.22
N ARG A 10 19.45 -30.68 -4.99
CA ARG A 10 20.92 -30.61 -5.07
C ARG A 10 21.39 -30.22 -6.47
N GLU A 11 20.82 -30.83 -7.49
CA GLU A 11 21.12 -30.49 -8.89
C GLU A 11 20.80 -29.01 -9.19
N CYS A 12 19.66 -28.51 -8.74
CA CYS A 12 19.29 -27.11 -8.87
C CYS A 12 20.25 -26.19 -8.12
N VAL A 13 20.68 -26.54 -6.89
CA VAL A 13 21.67 -25.78 -6.14
C VAL A 13 22.99 -25.70 -6.90
N GLU A 14 23.52 -26.80 -7.41
CA GLU A 14 24.75 -26.83 -8.21
C GLU A 14 24.64 -25.97 -9.47
N LYS A 15 23.50 -26.00 -10.15
CA LYS A 15 23.23 -25.16 -11.30
C LYS A 15 23.25 -23.67 -10.93
N ILE A 16 22.64 -23.28 -9.82
CA ILE A 16 22.67 -21.90 -9.31
C ILE A 16 24.10 -21.47 -8.98
N LEU A 17 24.86 -22.31 -8.27
CA LEU A 17 26.24 -22.02 -7.88
C LEU A 17 27.15 -21.87 -9.09
N GLY A 18 26.93 -22.60 -10.17
CA GLY A 18 27.68 -22.53 -11.42
C GLY A 18 27.35 -21.33 -12.30
N CYS A 19 26.26 -20.60 -12.04
CA CYS A 19 25.87 -19.48 -12.87
C CYS A 19 26.76 -18.23 -12.64
N ARG A 20 26.78 -17.33 -13.63
CA ARG A 20 27.60 -16.10 -13.61
C ARG A 20 27.32 -15.21 -12.39
N LEU A 21 26.10 -15.20 -11.88
CA LEU A 21 25.70 -14.39 -10.73
C LEU A 21 26.38 -14.82 -9.42
N PHE A 22 26.71 -16.12 -9.31
CA PHE A 22 27.34 -16.69 -8.12
C PHE A 22 28.84 -16.92 -8.30
N SER A 23 29.40 -16.98 -9.52
CA SER A 23 30.76 -17.38 -9.83
C SER A 23 31.88 -16.60 -9.10
N GLN A 24 31.63 -15.34 -8.71
CA GLN A 24 32.56 -14.49 -7.98
C GLN A 24 32.15 -14.24 -6.52
N ALA A 25 31.18 -15.00 -5.99
CA ALA A 25 30.56 -14.75 -4.69
C ALA A 25 30.73 -15.94 -3.73
N GLU A 26 31.98 -16.33 -3.45
CA GLU A 26 32.32 -17.50 -2.63
C GLU A 26 31.56 -17.60 -1.29
N ARG A 27 31.37 -16.46 -0.60
CA ARG A 27 30.65 -16.43 0.67
C ARG A 27 29.17 -16.82 0.50
N GLN A 28 28.53 -16.36 -0.57
CA GLN A 28 27.14 -16.69 -0.84
C GLN A 28 26.98 -18.10 -1.39
N GLN A 29 27.98 -18.61 -2.12
CA GLN A 29 28.03 -20.00 -2.55
C GLN A 29 28.07 -20.93 -1.32
N LYS A 30 29.03 -20.71 -0.40
CA LYS A 30 29.11 -21.47 0.85
C LYS A 30 27.83 -21.38 1.67
N PHE A 31 27.22 -20.19 1.71
CA PHE A 31 26.03 -19.95 2.48
C PHE A 31 24.81 -20.67 1.88
N LEU A 32 24.55 -20.57 0.57
CA LEU A 32 23.47 -21.28 -0.11
C LEU A 32 23.61 -22.80 0.04
N HIS A 33 24.83 -23.32 -0.20
CA HIS A 33 25.12 -24.74 -0.07
C HIS A 33 24.85 -25.24 1.36
N TYR A 34 25.33 -24.51 2.37
CA TYR A 34 25.11 -24.86 3.77
C TYR A 34 23.61 -24.87 4.14
N LEU A 35 22.87 -23.83 3.76
CA LEU A 35 21.43 -23.75 4.03
C LEU A 35 20.65 -24.88 3.33
N ALA A 36 21.02 -25.23 2.10
CA ALA A 36 20.39 -26.30 1.34
C ALA A 36 20.59 -27.65 2.03
N GLU A 37 21.81 -28.00 2.39
CA GLU A 37 22.09 -29.29 3.06
C GLU A 37 21.45 -29.39 4.44
N GLN A 38 21.45 -28.30 5.23
CA GLN A 38 20.77 -28.30 6.54
C GLN A 38 19.26 -28.42 6.40
N THR A 39 18.67 -27.83 5.37
CA THR A 39 17.23 -27.94 5.11
C THR A 39 16.88 -29.34 4.61
N LEU A 40 17.68 -29.91 3.70
CA LEU A 40 17.50 -31.25 3.17
C LEU A 40 17.63 -32.35 4.24
N THR A 41 18.52 -32.18 5.21
CA THR A 41 18.70 -33.10 6.35
C THR A 41 17.68 -32.90 7.47
N GLY A 42 16.68 -32.01 7.29
CA GLY A 42 15.65 -31.74 8.28
C GLY A 42 16.10 -30.86 9.46
N GLN A 43 17.30 -30.29 9.40
CA GLN A 43 17.84 -29.40 10.44
C GLN A 43 17.53 -27.92 10.17
N GLY A 44 16.80 -27.58 9.09
CA GLY A 44 16.49 -26.22 8.67
C GLY A 44 15.86 -25.37 9.78
N HIS A 45 14.92 -25.93 10.55
CA HIS A 45 14.25 -25.26 11.68
C HIS A 45 15.19 -24.87 12.84
N ARG A 46 16.40 -25.44 12.92
CA ARG A 46 17.42 -25.15 13.94
C ARG A 46 18.41 -24.06 13.52
N LEU A 47 18.35 -23.61 12.27
CA LEU A 47 19.26 -22.59 11.75
C LEU A 47 19.01 -21.24 12.43
N LYS A 48 20.03 -20.78 13.16
CA LYS A 48 20.05 -19.45 13.81
C LYS A 48 21.28 -18.69 13.36
N GLY A 49 21.22 -17.35 13.47
CA GLY A 49 22.35 -16.49 13.09
C GLY A 49 23.69 -16.90 13.71
N TYR A 50 23.67 -17.36 14.97
CA TYR A 50 24.87 -17.86 15.66
C TYR A 50 25.46 -19.11 14.98
N SER A 51 24.67 -20.15 14.75
CA SER A 51 25.14 -21.39 14.14
C SER A 51 25.64 -21.19 12.70
N ILE A 52 25.02 -20.29 11.95
CA ILE A 52 25.43 -19.94 10.59
C ILE A 52 26.73 -19.11 10.61
N GLY A 53 26.84 -18.15 11.54
CA GLY A 53 28.04 -17.33 11.70
C GLY A 53 29.31 -18.17 11.93
N ALA A 54 29.21 -19.16 12.81
CA ALA A 54 30.30 -20.08 13.10
C ALA A 54 30.60 -21.05 11.93
N ALA A 55 29.56 -21.63 11.32
CA ALA A 55 29.75 -22.68 10.31
C ALA A 55 30.13 -22.16 8.91
N VAL A 56 29.69 -20.95 8.54
CA VAL A 56 29.82 -20.42 7.17
C VAL A 56 30.76 -19.23 7.07
N PHE A 57 30.84 -18.43 8.14
CA PHE A 57 31.57 -17.14 8.11
C PHE A 57 32.79 -17.12 9.01
N ASP A 58 33.29 -18.29 9.46
CA ASP A 58 34.49 -18.46 10.28
C ASP A 58 34.49 -17.55 11.52
N ARG A 59 33.36 -17.41 12.18
CA ARG A 59 33.21 -16.62 13.41
C ARG A 59 33.55 -17.47 14.65
N ASN A 60 34.28 -16.89 15.57
CA ASN A 60 34.71 -17.55 16.81
C ASN A 60 33.52 -17.70 17.79
N ASP A 61 33.77 -18.42 18.89
CA ASP A 61 32.79 -18.71 19.94
C ASP A 61 32.21 -17.45 20.63
N ASP A 62 32.83 -16.28 20.47
CA ASP A 62 32.35 -14.99 20.99
C ASP A 62 31.41 -14.24 20.00
N PHE A 63 31.01 -14.88 18.89
CA PHE A 63 30.16 -14.26 17.88
C PHE A 63 28.74 -13.96 18.42
N ASP A 64 28.39 -12.69 18.55
CA ASP A 64 27.01 -12.25 18.87
C ASP A 64 26.32 -11.73 17.58
N PRO A 65 25.27 -12.44 17.07
CA PRO A 65 24.49 -12.00 15.91
C PRO A 65 23.78 -10.67 16.08
N ARG A 66 23.70 -10.14 17.31
CA ARG A 66 23.12 -8.82 17.60
C ARG A 66 24.11 -7.71 17.33
N LEU A 67 25.40 -7.98 17.53
CA LEU A 67 26.50 -7.03 17.32
C LEU A 67 27.10 -7.13 15.91
N ASP A 68 27.21 -8.34 15.35
CA ASP A 68 27.72 -8.56 13.98
C ASP A 68 26.57 -8.99 13.05
N ALA A 69 26.22 -8.11 12.12
CA ALA A 69 25.10 -8.29 11.20
C ALA A 69 25.45 -9.17 9.98
N ILE A 70 26.65 -9.79 9.91
CA ILE A 70 27.13 -10.48 8.71
C ILE A 70 26.13 -11.49 8.14
N VAL A 71 25.53 -12.34 8.99
CA VAL A 71 24.58 -13.37 8.56
C VAL A 71 23.33 -12.74 7.96
N ARG A 72 22.81 -11.65 8.57
CA ARG A 72 21.63 -10.93 8.07
C ARG A 72 21.90 -10.24 6.73
N VAL A 73 23.06 -9.62 6.61
CA VAL A 73 23.48 -8.95 5.37
C VAL A 73 23.64 -9.97 4.23
N GLU A 74 24.35 -11.07 4.48
CA GLU A 74 24.55 -12.09 3.47
C GLU A 74 23.26 -12.84 3.11
N ALA A 75 22.33 -13.03 4.07
CA ALA A 75 21.00 -13.57 3.78
C ALA A 75 20.19 -12.62 2.88
N THR A 76 20.29 -11.32 3.08
CA THR A 76 19.63 -10.33 2.21
C THR A 76 20.22 -10.37 0.80
N ARG A 77 21.53 -10.41 0.67
CA ARG A 77 22.21 -10.55 -0.63
C ARG A 77 21.87 -11.85 -1.33
N LEU A 78 21.79 -12.96 -0.59
CA LEU A 78 21.42 -14.26 -1.14
C LEU A 78 19.98 -14.24 -1.67
N ARG A 79 19.04 -13.64 -0.95
CA ARG A 79 17.64 -13.47 -1.42
C ARG A 79 17.57 -12.69 -2.73
N SER A 80 18.33 -11.61 -2.84
CA SER A 80 18.38 -10.79 -4.07
C SER A 80 18.95 -11.60 -5.24
N LYS A 81 20.03 -12.33 -5.04
CA LYS A 81 20.64 -13.14 -6.09
C LYS A 81 19.77 -14.33 -6.53
N LEU A 82 19.09 -15.01 -5.59
CA LEU A 82 18.15 -16.06 -5.93
C LEU A 82 16.98 -15.51 -6.75
N ARG A 83 16.47 -14.32 -6.41
CA ARG A 83 15.42 -13.66 -7.19
C ARG A 83 15.90 -13.35 -8.60
N GLU A 84 17.05 -12.69 -8.74
CA GLU A 84 17.66 -12.36 -10.03
C GLU A 84 17.90 -13.61 -10.88
N TYR A 85 18.38 -14.70 -10.28
CA TYR A 85 18.56 -15.98 -10.96
C TYR A 85 17.24 -16.52 -11.57
N TYR A 86 16.14 -16.52 -10.79
CA TYR A 86 14.85 -17.03 -11.25
C TYR A 86 14.08 -16.06 -12.16
N GLU A 87 14.48 -14.80 -12.21
CA GLU A 87 13.96 -13.82 -13.17
C GLU A 87 14.59 -13.97 -14.57
N ASP A 88 15.82 -14.54 -14.64
CA ASP A 88 16.57 -14.72 -15.90
C ASP A 88 16.85 -16.21 -16.19
N VAL A 89 17.97 -16.72 -15.70
CA VAL A 89 18.54 -18.04 -16.09
C VAL A 89 17.72 -19.22 -15.56
N GLY A 90 17.20 -19.12 -14.35
CA GLY A 90 16.48 -20.19 -13.65
C GLY A 90 14.95 -20.18 -13.85
N ARG A 91 14.44 -19.39 -14.78
CA ARG A 91 12.99 -19.21 -15.00
C ARG A 91 12.24 -20.50 -15.33
N LEU A 92 12.91 -21.47 -15.96
CA LEU A 92 12.34 -22.75 -16.38
C LEU A 92 12.83 -23.92 -15.53
N ASP A 93 13.47 -23.67 -14.39
CA ASP A 93 13.95 -24.74 -13.52
C ASP A 93 12.79 -25.49 -12.87
N GLU A 94 12.92 -26.81 -12.80
CA GLU A 94 11.91 -27.69 -12.20
C GLU A 94 11.75 -27.46 -10.69
N VAL A 95 12.80 -26.92 -10.04
CA VAL A 95 12.80 -26.61 -8.62
C VAL A 95 13.09 -25.13 -8.40
N ARG A 96 12.22 -24.44 -7.68
CA ARG A 96 12.43 -23.08 -7.22
C ARG A 96 12.83 -23.07 -5.75
N ILE A 97 13.97 -22.43 -5.45
CA ILE A 97 14.56 -22.32 -4.12
C ILE A 97 14.36 -20.89 -3.62
N GLU A 98 13.75 -20.73 -2.46
CA GLU A 98 13.49 -19.45 -1.84
C GLU A 98 14.01 -19.41 -0.39
N LEU A 99 14.61 -18.28 0.01
CA LEU A 99 14.98 -18.00 1.39
C LEU A 99 13.99 -16.98 1.98
N PRO A 100 13.00 -17.39 2.77
CA PRO A 100 11.97 -16.50 3.31
C PRO A 100 12.57 -15.43 4.25
N LYS A 101 11.90 -14.27 4.36
CA LYS A 101 12.26 -13.24 5.35
C LYS A 101 12.02 -13.76 6.76
N GLY A 102 12.91 -13.47 7.69
CA GLY A 102 12.76 -13.83 9.09
C GLY A 102 13.22 -15.25 9.47
N CYS A 103 13.57 -16.11 8.51
CA CYS A 103 14.14 -17.43 8.79
C CYS A 103 15.30 -17.75 7.84
N TYR A 104 16.04 -18.81 8.17
CA TYR A 104 17.19 -19.30 7.38
C TYR A 104 16.93 -20.68 6.76
N GLU A 105 15.75 -21.23 6.92
CA GLU A 105 15.31 -22.46 6.28
C GLU A 105 14.87 -22.18 4.86
N LEU A 106 15.41 -22.90 3.89
CA LEU A 106 15.04 -22.78 2.48
C LEU A 106 13.67 -23.43 2.22
N LYS A 107 12.89 -22.82 1.32
CA LYS A 107 11.68 -23.42 0.77
C LYS A 107 11.93 -23.90 -0.64
N PHE A 108 11.47 -25.10 -0.94
CA PHE A 108 11.56 -25.73 -2.25
C PHE A 108 10.17 -25.87 -2.84
N SER A 109 9.97 -25.38 -4.06
CA SER A 109 8.72 -25.51 -4.82
C SER A 109 9.01 -26.24 -6.11
N PHE A 110 8.30 -27.36 -6.35
CA PHE A 110 8.46 -28.18 -7.55
C PHE A 110 7.42 -27.79 -8.58
N GLN A 111 7.86 -27.47 -9.81
CA GLN A 111 6.97 -27.18 -10.93
C GLN A 111 6.62 -28.52 -11.60
N THR A 112 5.43 -29.04 -11.33
CA THR A 112 4.89 -30.20 -12.06
C THR A 112 4.51 -29.76 -13.47
N GLY A 113 5.17 -30.32 -14.46
CA GLY A 113 4.96 -29.99 -15.87
C GLY A 113 3.56 -30.34 -16.36
N ALA A 114 2.88 -29.33 -16.90
CA ALA A 114 1.82 -29.52 -17.87
C ALA A 114 1.82 -28.36 -18.86
N CYS A 115 1.85 -28.73 -20.14
CA CYS A 115 1.69 -27.94 -21.36
C CYS A 115 2.94 -27.28 -21.96
N ARG A 116 3.61 -28.08 -22.81
CA ARG A 116 4.27 -27.58 -24.03
C ARG A 116 3.19 -27.16 -25.05
N SER A 117 3.20 -25.91 -25.45
CA SER A 117 2.87 -25.51 -26.81
C SER A 117 3.75 -24.33 -27.18
N GLU A 118 4.59 -24.58 -28.19
CA GLU A 118 5.44 -23.61 -28.87
C GLU A 118 4.57 -22.54 -29.53
N GLN A 119 4.85 -21.29 -29.20
CA GLN A 119 4.76 -20.20 -30.19
C GLN A 119 5.70 -19.07 -29.76
N ALA A 120 6.65 -18.80 -30.65
CA ALA A 120 7.57 -17.67 -30.55
C ALA A 120 6.77 -16.37 -30.57
N VAL A 121 6.87 -15.59 -29.47
CA VAL A 121 6.40 -14.20 -29.44
C VAL A 121 7.52 -13.33 -28.92
N SER A 122 7.83 -12.32 -29.69
CA SER A 122 8.78 -11.24 -29.44
C SER A 122 8.61 -10.62 -28.04
N PRO A 123 9.68 -10.04 -27.44
CA PRO A 123 9.62 -9.47 -26.12
C PRO A 123 8.82 -8.16 -26.15
N SER A 124 7.54 -8.25 -25.91
CA SER A 124 6.71 -7.10 -25.57
C SER A 124 6.67 -6.99 -24.05
N ALA A 125 7.09 -5.85 -23.57
CA ALA A 125 7.16 -5.46 -22.19
C ALA A 125 5.87 -5.75 -21.41
N LEU A 126 6.04 -6.12 -20.12
CA LEU A 126 5.00 -6.10 -19.09
C LEU A 126 3.66 -6.71 -19.49
N GLY A 127 3.41 -7.94 -19.05
CA GLY A 127 2.13 -8.63 -19.17
C GLY A 127 0.97 -7.84 -18.58
N ILE A 128 0.52 -6.84 -19.32
CA ILE A 128 -0.81 -6.27 -19.18
C ILE A 128 -1.67 -7.09 -20.14
N ASP A 129 -2.37 -8.08 -19.58
CA ASP A 129 -3.33 -8.88 -20.33
C ASP A 129 -4.35 -7.96 -21.04
N ALA A 130 -4.86 -8.37 -22.20
CA ALA A 130 -5.86 -7.61 -22.97
C ALA A 130 -7.09 -7.21 -22.11
N GLU A 131 -7.43 -7.99 -21.07
CA GLU A 131 -8.44 -7.65 -20.07
C GLU A 131 -8.05 -6.46 -19.20
N THR A 132 -6.74 -6.20 -19.00
CA THR A 132 -6.23 -5.04 -18.27
C THR A 132 -6.42 -3.75 -19.06
N SER A 133 -6.35 -3.83 -20.39
CA SER A 133 -6.56 -2.68 -21.28
C SER A 133 -8.01 -2.16 -21.25
N ILE A 134 -8.98 -2.99 -20.87
CA ILE A 134 -10.39 -2.60 -20.68
C ILE A 134 -10.60 -1.87 -19.35
N LEU A 135 -9.79 -2.20 -18.33
CA LEU A 135 -9.92 -1.66 -16.99
C LEU A 135 -9.06 -0.43 -16.73
N MET A 136 -7.95 -0.30 -17.45
CA MET A 136 -7.04 0.84 -17.30
C MET A 136 -6.97 1.57 -18.66
N PRO A 137 -7.49 2.80 -18.78
CA PRO A 137 -7.20 3.63 -19.93
C PRO A 137 -5.68 3.78 -20.03
N ALA A 138 -5.15 3.67 -21.25
CA ALA A 138 -3.73 3.95 -21.50
C ALA A 138 -3.38 5.27 -20.82
N ILE A 139 -2.32 5.28 -20.01
CA ILE A 139 -1.86 6.46 -19.28
C ILE A 139 -1.36 7.47 -20.30
N SER A 140 -2.28 8.22 -20.92
CA SER A 140 -1.94 9.41 -21.67
C SER A 140 -1.81 10.56 -20.67
N VAL A 141 -0.58 10.92 -20.33
CA VAL A 141 -0.30 12.14 -19.57
C VAL A 141 -0.78 13.32 -20.42
N PRO A 142 -1.73 14.15 -19.96
CA PRO A 142 -2.03 15.40 -20.64
C PRO A 142 -0.75 16.24 -20.62
N SER A 143 -0.33 16.71 -21.76
CA SER A 143 1.03 17.16 -22.07
C SER A 143 1.48 18.48 -21.42
N ASP A 144 0.63 19.21 -20.73
CA ASP A 144 0.93 20.61 -20.38
C ASP A 144 1.42 20.83 -18.95
N LYS A 145 1.23 19.87 -18.03
CA LYS A 145 1.69 20.01 -16.64
C LYS A 145 2.96 19.19 -16.40
N PRO A 146 3.96 19.75 -15.69
CA PRO A 146 5.07 18.92 -15.22
C PRO A 146 4.57 17.79 -14.35
N SER A 147 5.15 16.60 -14.51
CA SER A 147 4.81 15.40 -13.77
C SER A 147 6.03 14.88 -13.00
N LEU A 148 5.83 14.56 -11.73
CA LEU A 148 6.88 14.27 -10.76
C LEU A 148 6.58 13.00 -9.97
N ALA A 149 7.60 12.18 -9.76
CA ALA A 149 7.59 11.15 -8.73
C ALA A 149 8.74 11.42 -7.74
N VAL A 150 8.41 11.40 -6.45
CA VAL A 150 9.39 11.47 -5.36
C VAL A 150 9.76 10.04 -4.97
N LEU A 151 10.96 9.60 -5.32
CA LEU A 151 11.41 8.25 -4.96
C LEU A 151 11.75 8.16 -3.47
N PRO A 152 11.59 6.99 -2.85
CA PRO A 152 11.95 6.80 -1.45
C PRO A 152 13.39 7.20 -1.18
N PHE A 153 13.60 8.13 -0.27
CA PHE A 153 14.92 8.61 0.08
C PHE A 153 15.74 7.50 0.76
N ALA A 154 16.99 7.36 0.35
CA ALA A 154 17.88 6.36 0.94
C ALA A 154 18.31 6.78 2.35
N ASN A 155 18.18 5.90 3.33
CA ASN A 155 18.78 6.08 4.65
C ASN A 155 20.29 5.81 4.56
N LEU A 156 21.11 6.85 4.67
CA LEU A 156 22.57 6.76 4.75
C LEU A 156 23.08 6.74 6.21
N GLY A 157 22.20 6.61 7.17
CA GLY A 157 22.52 6.37 8.57
C GLY A 157 23.12 4.98 8.78
N ARG A 158 23.78 4.77 9.93
CA ARG A 158 24.27 3.45 10.32
C ARG A 158 23.21 2.56 10.94
N ASP A 159 22.07 3.16 11.31
CA ASP A 159 20.98 2.53 12.02
C ASP A 159 19.82 2.25 11.06
N PRO A 160 19.59 0.98 10.71
CA PRO A 160 18.45 0.58 9.87
C PRO A 160 17.10 0.88 10.53
N ASP A 161 17.07 0.96 11.88
CA ASP A 161 15.83 1.25 12.60
C ASP A 161 15.35 2.71 12.39
N GLN A 162 16.13 3.54 11.68
CA GLN A 162 15.76 4.90 11.27
C GLN A 162 15.24 5.00 9.81
N ASP A 163 14.96 3.88 9.15
CA ASP A 163 14.38 3.89 7.80
C ASP A 163 13.03 4.62 7.76
N TYR A 164 12.23 4.54 8.85
CA TYR A 164 10.97 5.26 8.98
C TYR A 164 11.12 6.77 8.81
N PHE A 165 12.26 7.33 9.20
CA PHE A 165 12.50 8.77 9.09
C PHE A 165 12.74 9.20 7.63
N ALA A 166 13.50 8.42 6.85
CA ALA A 166 13.70 8.66 5.42
C ALA A 166 12.40 8.46 4.63
N ASP A 167 11.64 7.42 4.96
CA ASP A 167 10.32 7.14 4.40
C ASP A 167 9.33 8.26 4.74
N GLY A 168 9.36 8.73 5.99
CA GLY A 168 8.54 9.83 6.46
C GLY A 168 8.83 11.14 5.72
N MET A 169 10.10 11.47 5.54
CA MET A 169 10.52 12.65 4.76
C MET A 169 10.00 12.57 3.32
N THR A 170 10.12 11.41 2.69
CA THR A 170 9.60 11.19 1.32
C THR A 170 8.10 11.44 1.27
N ASP A 171 7.35 10.89 2.22
CA ASP A 171 5.90 10.97 2.29
C ASP A 171 5.42 12.41 2.56
N ASP A 172 6.15 13.16 3.40
CA ASP A 172 5.85 14.57 3.69
C ASP A 172 6.11 15.45 2.46
N LEU A 173 7.17 15.17 1.68
CA LEU A 173 7.42 15.86 0.41
C LEU A 173 6.33 15.56 -0.62
N ILE A 174 5.92 14.29 -0.76
CA ILE A 174 4.78 13.91 -1.62
C ILE A 174 3.53 14.68 -1.18
N THR A 175 3.21 14.69 0.11
CA THR A 175 2.03 15.37 0.66
C THR A 175 2.07 16.88 0.43
N SER A 176 3.25 17.51 0.51
CA SER A 176 3.40 18.94 0.27
C SER A 176 3.25 19.31 -1.20
N LEU A 177 3.87 18.52 -2.08
CA LEU A 177 3.84 18.72 -3.53
C LEU A 177 2.47 18.35 -4.14
N SER A 178 1.75 17.38 -3.58
CA SER A 178 0.45 16.94 -4.08
C SER A 178 -0.64 18.03 -3.99
N LYS A 179 -0.49 18.99 -3.10
CA LYS A 179 -1.39 20.14 -2.96
C LYS A 179 -1.34 21.10 -4.15
N LEU A 180 -0.30 21.01 -4.99
CA LEU A 180 -0.08 21.92 -6.11
C LEU A 180 -0.88 21.48 -7.33
N SER A 181 -1.85 22.29 -7.72
CA SER A 181 -2.72 22.02 -8.85
C SER A 181 -1.98 22.11 -10.21
N GLY A 182 -0.90 22.87 -10.27
CA GLY A 182 -0.03 23.03 -11.45
C GLY A 182 0.94 21.86 -11.71
N LEU A 183 1.03 20.91 -10.80
CA LEU A 183 1.95 19.76 -10.85
C LEU A 183 1.14 18.45 -10.80
N LEU A 184 1.57 17.43 -11.52
CA LEU A 184 1.07 16.06 -11.34
C LEU A 184 2.08 15.30 -10.47
N VAL A 185 1.64 14.80 -9.31
CA VAL A 185 2.50 14.09 -8.36
C VAL A 185 2.03 12.65 -8.18
N ILE A 186 2.94 11.71 -8.36
CA ILE A 186 2.64 10.28 -8.19
C ILE A 186 2.51 9.94 -6.71
N GLY A 187 1.47 9.20 -6.37
CA GLY A 187 1.16 8.79 -5.00
C GLY A 187 2.21 7.84 -4.40
N ARG A 188 2.33 7.93 -3.08
CA ARG A 188 3.29 7.17 -2.27
C ARG A 188 3.36 5.68 -2.62
N GLN A 189 2.21 5.02 -2.75
CA GLN A 189 2.18 3.57 -2.93
C GLN A 189 2.87 3.11 -4.21
N SER A 190 2.76 3.89 -5.30
CA SER A 190 3.43 3.58 -6.56
C SER A 190 4.93 3.81 -6.51
N VAL A 191 5.40 4.83 -5.81
CA VAL A 191 6.84 5.12 -5.73
C VAL A 191 7.56 4.19 -4.75
N PHE A 192 6.90 3.76 -3.67
CA PHE A 192 7.50 2.86 -2.68
C PHE A 192 7.72 1.42 -3.18
N VAL A 193 7.12 1.03 -4.30
CA VAL A 193 7.44 -0.23 -5.00
C VAL A 193 8.93 -0.27 -5.40
N TYR A 194 9.53 0.91 -5.63
CA TYR A 194 10.94 1.04 -6.02
C TYR A 194 11.91 1.20 -4.85
N LYS A 195 11.45 1.12 -3.60
CA LYS A 195 12.34 1.19 -2.42
C LYS A 195 13.37 0.07 -2.46
N GLY A 196 14.66 0.45 -2.52
CA GLY A 196 15.75 -0.51 -2.63
C GLY A 196 15.89 -1.18 -4.00
N SER A 197 15.20 -0.68 -5.02
CA SER A 197 15.34 -1.14 -6.40
C SER A 197 16.64 -0.61 -7.02
N ASN A 198 17.24 -1.42 -7.89
CA ASN A 198 18.39 -1.01 -8.71
C ASN A 198 17.99 -0.63 -10.15
N LYS A 199 16.70 -0.40 -10.40
CA LYS A 199 16.22 0.03 -11.71
C LYS A 199 16.78 1.40 -12.08
N ASP A 200 17.03 1.58 -13.37
CA ASP A 200 17.42 2.89 -13.91
C ASP A 200 16.29 3.92 -13.75
N ALA A 201 16.65 5.15 -13.41
CA ALA A 201 15.72 6.25 -13.23
C ALA A 201 14.80 6.47 -14.45
N ARG A 202 15.31 6.27 -15.67
CA ARG A 202 14.52 6.38 -16.92
C ARG A 202 13.47 5.30 -17.02
N GLU A 203 13.79 4.09 -16.58
CA GLU A 203 12.84 2.98 -16.56
C GLU A 203 11.72 3.23 -15.56
N ILE A 204 12.08 3.67 -14.34
CA ILE A 204 11.11 4.04 -13.29
C ILE A 204 10.18 5.15 -13.79
N ALA A 205 10.73 6.21 -14.37
CA ALA A 205 9.93 7.33 -14.87
C ALA A 205 8.97 6.90 -15.99
N ARG A 206 9.39 6.00 -16.88
CA ARG A 206 8.54 5.46 -17.94
C ARG A 206 7.42 4.60 -17.37
N GLU A 207 7.70 3.74 -16.37
CA GLU A 207 6.70 2.92 -15.70
C GLU A 207 5.68 3.76 -14.93
N LEU A 208 6.13 4.84 -14.30
CA LEU A 208 5.26 5.78 -13.57
C LEU A 208 4.58 6.83 -14.47
N GLY A 209 5.01 6.95 -15.72
CA GLY A 209 4.49 7.94 -16.66
C GLY A 209 4.83 9.39 -16.27
N VAL A 210 6.01 9.65 -15.70
CA VAL A 210 6.44 10.97 -15.24
C VAL A 210 7.63 11.51 -16.04
N ARG A 211 7.72 12.85 -16.10
CA ARG A 211 8.85 13.54 -16.72
C ARG A 211 10.02 13.71 -15.76
N TYR A 212 9.74 13.97 -14.49
CA TYR A 212 10.74 14.28 -13.48
C TYR A 212 10.74 13.26 -12.34
N LEU A 213 11.94 12.98 -11.82
CA LEU A 213 12.15 12.21 -10.60
C LEU A 213 12.86 13.07 -9.57
N LEU A 214 12.36 13.07 -8.35
CA LEU A 214 13.06 13.56 -7.18
C LEU A 214 13.69 12.38 -6.46
N GLU A 215 15.00 12.39 -6.37
CA GLU A 215 15.80 11.38 -5.67
C GLU A 215 16.52 12.02 -4.50
N GLY A 216 16.78 11.25 -3.47
CA GLY A 216 17.51 11.79 -2.34
C GLY A 216 18.00 10.77 -1.34
N SER A 217 18.71 11.29 -0.36
CA SER A 217 19.17 10.51 0.78
C SER A 217 19.09 11.34 2.06
N VAL A 218 18.82 10.64 3.15
CA VAL A 218 18.73 11.22 4.49
C VAL A 218 19.75 10.55 5.39
N ARG A 219 20.45 11.34 6.19
CA ARG A 219 21.30 10.85 7.26
C ARG A 219 20.98 11.61 8.55
N ARG A 220 20.39 10.94 9.50
CA ARG A 220 20.13 11.47 10.86
C ARG A 220 21.29 11.09 11.78
N LEU A 221 21.78 12.06 12.53
CA LEU A 221 22.83 11.91 13.55
C LEU A 221 22.40 12.68 14.79
N GLU A 222 21.89 11.98 15.79
CA GLU A 222 21.38 12.58 17.04
C GLU A 222 20.43 13.76 16.77
N HIS A 223 20.90 14.99 16.91
CA HIS A 223 20.14 16.23 16.74
C HIS A 223 20.30 16.86 15.35
N ARG A 224 21.07 16.28 14.44
CA ARG A 224 21.31 16.82 13.10
C ARG A 224 20.80 15.92 12.01
N VAL A 225 20.28 16.53 10.96
CA VAL A 225 19.83 15.85 9.76
C VAL A 225 20.57 16.43 8.56
N ARG A 226 21.11 15.53 7.75
CA ARG A 226 21.67 15.87 6.44
C ARG A 226 20.79 15.25 5.37
N ILE A 227 20.36 16.08 4.42
CA ILE A 227 19.57 15.66 3.26
C ILE A 227 20.33 16.04 2.00
N ASN A 228 20.45 15.11 1.08
CA ASN A 228 20.80 15.40 -0.30
C ASN A 228 19.55 15.15 -1.14
N ALA A 229 19.19 16.09 -1.98
CA ALA A 229 18.06 15.96 -2.88
C ALA A 229 18.48 16.41 -4.29
N GLN A 230 18.00 15.70 -5.31
CA GLN A 230 18.22 16.03 -6.70
C GLN A 230 16.97 15.79 -7.53
N LEU A 231 16.72 16.70 -8.46
CA LEU A 231 15.65 16.63 -9.44
C LEU A 231 16.24 16.30 -10.80
N VAL A 232 15.78 15.21 -11.39
CA VAL A 232 16.29 14.69 -12.66
C VAL A 232 15.17 14.68 -13.70
N GLU A 233 15.42 15.22 -14.88
CA GLU A 233 14.58 15.01 -16.05
C GLU A 233 14.89 13.63 -16.64
N ALA A 234 13.93 12.73 -16.52
CA ALA A 234 14.17 11.31 -16.76
C ALA A 234 14.49 10.98 -18.22
N ALA A 235 13.89 11.71 -19.20
CA ALA A 235 14.08 11.41 -20.62
C ALA A 235 15.55 11.49 -21.05
N HIS A 236 16.30 12.46 -20.55
CA HIS A 236 17.69 12.71 -20.89
C HIS A 236 18.67 12.40 -19.76
N GLY A 237 18.18 12.06 -18.57
CA GLY A 237 19.01 11.90 -17.38
C GLY A 237 19.66 13.20 -16.93
N LEU A 238 19.04 14.34 -17.27
CA LEU A 238 19.59 15.67 -17.00
C LEU A 238 19.24 16.07 -15.57
N GLN A 239 20.25 16.34 -14.75
CA GLN A 239 20.06 16.93 -13.42
C GLN A 239 19.61 18.39 -13.57
N VAL A 240 18.35 18.65 -13.23
CA VAL A 240 17.75 20.01 -13.29
C VAL A 240 18.16 20.81 -12.07
N TRP A 241 18.19 20.16 -10.91
CA TRP A 241 18.54 20.77 -9.64
C TRP A 241 19.14 19.72 -8.69
N ALA A 242 20.10 20.12 -7.86
CA ALA A 242 20.58 19.35 -6.74
C ALA A 242 21.08 20.25 -5.63
N GLU A 243 20.77 19.88 -4.40
CA GLU A 243 21.19 20.63 -3.22
C GLU A 243 21.42 19.70 -2.02
N ARG A 244 22.29 20.15 -1.14
CA ARG A 244 22.59 19.49 0.12
C ARG A 244 22.24 20.38 1.28
N TYR A 245 21.45 19.87 2.18
CA TYR A 245 21.04 20.51 3.41
C TYR A 245 21.69 19.86 4.62
N ASP A 246 22.10 20.68 5.59
CA ASP A 246 22.63 20.24 6.87
C ASP A 246 22.00 21.13 7.94
N ARG A 247 21.08 20.61 8.73
CA ARG A 247 20.26 21.35 9.68
C ARG A 247 20.12 20.59 11.00
N ASP A 248 19.75 21.32 12.05
CA ASP A 248 19.31 20.71 13.30
C ASP A 248 17.91 20.08 13.13
N LEU A 249 17.63 19.01 13.86
CA LEU A 249 16.37 18.27 13.76
C LEU A 249 15.15 19.16 14.08
N GLU A 250 15.29 20.14 14.97
CA GLU A 250 14.25 21.12 15.27
C GLU A 250 13.83 21.96 14.04
N GLY A 251 14.73 22.12 13.07
CA GLY A 251 14.48 22.83 11.81
C GLY A 251 13.95 21.96 10.68
N ILE A 252 13.54 20.71 10.93
CA ILE A 252 13.18 19.73 9.89
C ILE A 252 12.00 20.22 9.03
N PHE A 253 10.99 20.84 9.60
CA PHE A 253 9.82 21.33 8.87
C PHE A 253 10.17 22.51 7.94
N ALA A 254 10.99 23.45 8.44
CA ALA A 254 11.50 24.55 7.61
C ALA A 254 12.37 24.03 6.45
N LEU A 255 13.07 22.92 6.67
CA LEU A 255 13.84 22.25 5.65
C LEU A 255 12.95 21.57 4.59
N GLN A 256 11.88 20.91 4.99
CA GLN A 256 10.89 20.33 4.06
C GLN A 256 10.25 21.41 3.19
N ASP A 257 9.89 22.55 3.78
CA ASP A 257 9.32 23.69 3.07
C ASP A 257 10.33 24.29 2.08
N ASP A 258 11.61 24.38 2.46
CA ASP A 258 12.67 24.89 1.59
C ASP A 258 12.91 23.97 0.39
N VAL A 259 13.00 22.65 0.61
CA VAL A 259 13.13 21.64 -0.46
C VAL A 259 11.93 21.73 -1.42
N THR A 260 10.72 21.77 -0.88
CA THR A 260 9.49 21.86 -1.68
C THR A 260 9.49 23.13 -2.54
N ARG A 261 9.86 24.29 -1.97
CA ARG A 261 9.94 25.56 -2.70
C ARG A 261 10.97 25.50 -3.83
N ARG A 262 12.16 24.93 -3.59
CA ARG A 262 13.19 24.78 -4.61
C ARG A 262 12.74 23.89 -5.77
N ILE A 263 11.98 22.83 -5.50
CA ILE A 263 11.41 21.98 -6.54
C ILE A 263 10.42 22.77 -7.38
N VAL A 264 9.54 23.55 -6.76
CA VAL A 264 8.54 24.40 -7.44
C VAL A 264 9.24 25.42 -8.34
N GLU A 265 10.29 26.08 -7.83
CA GLU A 265 11.10 27.02 -8.59
C GLU A 265 11.79 26.34 -9.78
N ALA A 266 12.41 25.18 -9.57
CA ALA A 266 13.12 24.43 -10.61
C ALA A 266 12.20 23.88 -11.71
N LEU A 267 10.94 23.60 -11.39
CA LEU A 267 9.91 23.15 -12.33
C LEU A 267 9.10 24.29 -12.96
N GLU A 268 9.39 25.55 -12.59
CA GLU A 268 8.67 26.74 -13.06
C GLU A 268 7.14 26.65 -12.83
N VAL A 269 6.72 26.02 -11.75
CA VAL A 269 5.31 25.85 -11.41
C VAL A 269 4.73 27.15 -10.91
N HIS A 270 3.70 27.66 -11.56
CA HIS A 270 2.98 28.86 -11.12
C HIS A 270 2.06 28.51 -9.96
N LEU A 271 2.30 29.13 -8.81
CA LEU A 271 1.47 28.98 -7.61
C LEU A 271 0.33 29.99 -7.62
N SER A 272 -0.88 29.54 -7.30
CA SER A 272 -1.99 30.42 -6.97
C SER A 272 -1.74 31.18 -5.66
N GLU A 273 -2.46 32.27 -5.40
CA GLU A 273 -2.34 33.01 -4.12
C GLU A 273 -2.67 32.13 -2.90
N ALA A 274 -3.60 31.18 -3.05
CA ALA A 274 -3.98 30.25 -1.99
C ALA A 274 -2.85 29.24 -1.70
N GLU A 275 -2.25 28.68 -2.75
CA GLU A 275 -1.11 27.75 -2.65
C GLU A 275 0.09 28.46 -2.02
N SER A 276 0.42 29.69 -2.45
CA SER A 276 1.51 30.49 -1.90
C SER A 276 1.34 30.77 -0.39
N LYS A 277 0.11 31.01 0.08
CA LYS A 277 -0.17 31.22 1.51
C LYS A 277 -0.04 29.93 2.33
N THR A 278 -0.30 28.77 1.74
CA THR A 278 -0.18 27.47 2.41
C THR A 278 1.27 27.08 2.67
N PHE A 279 2.21 27.51 1.80
CA PHE A 279 3.65 27.31 1.98
C PHE A 279 4.27 28.12 3.13
N ILE A 280 3.59 29.17 3.61
CA ILE A 280 4.14 30.08 4.63
C ILE A 280 3.77 29.64 6.06
N ARG A 281 2.83 28.70 6.20
CA ARG A 281 2.36 28.19 7.50
C ARG A 281 3.08 26.90 7.87
N ALA A 282 4.30 26.97 8.34
CA ALA A 282 4.89 25.90 9.13
C ALA A 282 4.18 25.86 10.50
N ASP A 283 3.30 24.90 10.71
CA ASP A 283 2.81 24.60 12.06
C ASP A 283 4.03 24.26 12.93
N LYS A 284 4.12 24.88 14.13
CA LYS A 284 5.15 24.50 15.10
C LYS A 284 4.79 23.13 15.67
N VAL A 285 5.19 22.08 14.99
CA VAL A 285 4.98 20.71 15.41
C VAL A 285 6.08 20.31 16.37
N ASN A 286 5.72 19.61 17.45
CA ASN A 286 6.68 19.02 18.37
C ASN A 286 7.45 17.88 17.66
N VAL A 287 8.78 17.94 17.67
CA VAL A 287 9.65 16.96 16.95
C VAL A 287 9.45 15.54 17.48
N GLU A 288 9.27 15.36 18.80
CA GLU A 288 9.03 14.06 19.43
C GLU A 288 7.67 13.49 18.98
N ALA A 289 6.62 14.33 18.98
CA ALA A 289 5.31 13.92 18.51
C ALA A 289 5.34 13.54 17.02
N HIS A 290 6.13 14.27 16.23
CA HIS A 290 6.31 13.96 14.80
C HIS A 290 7.06 12.64 14.60
N ASP A 291 8.11 12.38 15.35
CA ASP A 291 8.87 11.11 15.28
C ASP A 291 7.98 9.91 15.60
N LEU A 292 7.16 9.99 16.65
CA LEU A 292 6.16 8.98 17.00
C LEU A 292 5.11 8.79 15.88
N LEU A 293 4.68 9.88 15.24
CA LEU A 293 3.76 9.84 14.11
C LEU A 293 4.38 9.13 12.91
N LEU A 294 5.64 9.38 12.57
CA LEU A 294 6.35 8.71 11.47
C LEU A 294 6.45 7.20 11.73
N CYS A 295 6.83 6.80 12.95
CA CYS A 295 6.87 5.38 13.34
C CYS A 295 5.47 4.73 13.23
N GLY A 296 4.43 5.42 13.69
CA GLY A 296 3.05 4.94 13.58
C GLY A 296 2.60 4.80 12.13
N ARG A 297 2.98 5.75 11.28
CA ARG A 297 2.66 5.75 9.84
C ARG A 297 3.33 4.58 9.11
N GLU A 298 4.58 4.28 9.40
CA GLU A 298 5.27 3.11 8.86
C GLU A 298 4.53 1.81 9.20
N ARG A 299 4.15 1.63 10.47
CA ARG A 299 3.37 0.47 10.91
C ARG A 299 2.02 0.39 10.22
N PHE A 300 1.31 1.52 10.09
CA PHE A 300 -0.01 1.55 9.46
C PHE A 300 0.01 1.06 8.00
N TRP A 301 1.10 1.30 7.26
CA TRP A 301 1.24 0.90 5.87
C TRP A 301 1.43 -0.62 5.65
N GLU A 302 1.57 -1.42 6.69
CA GLU A 302 1.55 -2.88 6.59
C GLU A 302 0.14 -3.45 6.35
N PHE A 303 -0.91 -2.65 6.60
CA PHE A 303 -2.33 -2.97 6.37
C PHE A 303 -2.80 -4.28 7.01
N THR A 304 -2.27 -4.66 8.17
CA THR A 304 -2.77 -5.74 9.02
C THR A 304 -3.55 -5.17 10.21
N ILE A 305 -4.27 -6.03 10.92
CA ILE A 305 -5.00 -5.63 12.13
C ILE A 305 -4.01 -5.27 13.22
N GLU A 306 -3.01 -6.11 13.41
CA GLU A 306 -1.97 -5.97 14.42
C GLU A 306 -1.14 -4.71 14.19
N SER A 307 -0.80 -4.43 12.92
CA SER A 307 -0.04 -3.23 12.58
C SER A 307 -0.87 -1.95 12.74
N ALA A 308 -2.18 -2.00 12.47
CA ALA A 308 -3.09 -0.88 12.72
C ALA A 308 -3.28 -0.61 14.23
N GLU A 309 -3.25 -1.64 15.08
CA GLU A 309 -3.26 -1.50 16.54
C GLU A 309 -1.96 -0.87 17.06
N ALA A 310 -0.81 -1.37 16.59
CA ALA A 310 0.48 -0.80 16.94
C ALA A 310 0.62 0.66 16.48
N ALA A 311 0.14 0.99 15.27
CA ALA A 311 0.09 2.36 14.77
C ALA A 311 -0.79 3.27 15.63
N GLN A 312 -1.97 2.76 16.03
CA GLN A 312 -2.89 3.49 16.91
C GLN A 312 -2.22 3.88 18.25
N GLU A 313 -1.47 2.97 18.87
CA GLU A 313 -0.75 3.24 20.12
C GLU A 313 0.30 4.36 19.93
N LEU A 314 1.02 4.35 18.82
CA LEU A 314 2.01 5.38 18.50
C LEU A 314 1.35 6.74 18.23
N PHE A 315 0.21 6.78 17.54
CA PHE A 315 -0.54 8.03 17.33
C PHE A 315 -1.11 8.58 18.64
N ILE A 316 -1.55 7.72 19.57
CA ILE A 316 -1.99 8.14 20.90
C ILE A 316 -0.82 8.76 21.67
N LYS A 317 0.36 8.13 21.68
CA LYS A 317 1.56 8.68 22.30
C LYS A 317 1.97 10.02 21.69
N ALA A 318 1.86 10.18 20.37
CA ALA A 318 2.11 11.46 19.70
C ALA A 318 1.15 12.55 20.20
N LEU A 319 -0.12 12.21 20.47
CA LEU A 319 -1.12 13.13 21.02
C LEU A 319 -0.97 13.37 22.52
N GLU A 320 -0.32 12.49 23.27
CA GLU A 320 0.08 12.74 24.67
C GLU A 320 1.17 13.80 24.73
N VAL A 321 2.10 13.82 23.75
CA VAL A 321 3.17 14.83 23.62
C VAL A 321 2.63 16.14 23.06
N ASP A 322 1.80 16.09 22.00
CA ASP A 322 1.18 17.26 21.36
C ASP A 322 -0.32 17.02 21.11
N PRO A 323 -1.19 17.40 22.05
CA PRO A 323 -2.64 17.19 21.94
C PRO A 323 -3.31 17.96 20.81
N ASN A 324 -2.62 18.91 20.19
CA ASN A 324 -3.14 19.73 19.09
C ASN A 324 -2.55 19.33 17.73
N TYR A 325 -1.86 18.19 17.65
CA TYR A 325 -1.27 17.73 16.41
C TYR A 325 -2.35 17.19 15.45
N ALA A 326 -2.84 18.03 14.53
CA ALA A 326 -3.95 17.72 13.61
C ALA A 326 -3.69 16.45 12.77
N MET A 327 -2.46 16.26 12.27
CA MET A 327 -2.09 15.09 11.48
C MET A 327 -2.19 13.80 12.30
N ALA A 328 -1.78 13.82 13.56
CA ALA A 328 -1.89 12.65 14.44
C ALA A 328 -3.35 12.29 14.72
N HIS A 329 -4.23 13.28 14.89
CA HIS A 329 -5.67 13.05 14.98
C HIS A 329 -6.23 12.44 13.68
N ALA A 330 -5.84 12.91 12.50
CA ALA A 330 -6.32 12.39 11.22
C ALA A 330 -5.88 10.92 11.00
N LEU A 331 -4.63 10.58 11.32
CA LEU A 331 -4.11 9.22 11.19
C LEU A 331 -4.69 8.27 12.24
N LEU A 332 -4.88 8.74 13.48
CA LEU A 332 -5.56 7.96 14.52
C LEU A 332 -7.01 7.66 14.13
N ALA A 333 -7.72 8.64 13.58
CA ALA A 333 -9.05 8.45 13.03
C ALA A 333 -9.06 7.40 11.91
N ARG A 334 -8.09 7.48 11.00
CA ARG A 334 -7.94 6.51 9.89
C ARG A 334 -7.66 5.10 10.42
N ALA A 335 -6.86 4.94 11.46
CA ALA A 335 -6.59 3.66 12.10
C ALA A 335 -7.84 3.06 12.76
N TYR A 336 -8.63 3.85 13.48
CA TYR A 336 -9.91 3.41 14.05
C TYR A 336 -10.89 2.96 12.96
N LEU A 337 -11.06 3.77 11.91
CA LEU A 337 -11.98 3.45 10.81
C LEU A 337 -11.52 2.24 10.00
N TYR A 338 -10.22 2.07 9.79
CA TYR A 338 -9.68 0.87 9.13
C TYR A 338 -9.99 -0.39 9.93
N ARG A 339 -9.76 -0.37 11.25
CA ARG A 339 -10.10 -1.47 12.14
C ARG A 339 -11.61 -1.75 12.16
N PHE A 340 -12.43 -0.71 12.20
CA PHE A 340 -13.88 -0.83 12.12
C PHE A 340 -14.32 -1.51 10.82
N ALA A 341 -13.85 -1.04 9.68
CA ALA A 341 -14.21 -1.56 8.36
C ALA A 341 -13.75 -3.01 8.12
N THR A 342 -12.61 -3.39 8.72
CA THR A 342 -12.00 -4.72 8.52
C THR A 342 -12.54 -5.74 9.51
N LEU A 343 -12.66 -5.35 10.78
CA LEU A 343 -13.10 -6.26 11.85
C LEU A 343 -14.62 -6.37 11.94
N PHE A 344 -15.33 -5.32 11.72
CA PHE A 344 -16.79 -5.15 11.74
C PHE A 344 -17.55 -6.02 12.77
N ILE A 345 -16.92 -6.35 13.89
CA ILE A 345 -17.48 -7.19 14.93
C ILE A 345 -17.87 -6.30 16.09
N ASP A 346 -19.19 -5.98 16.22
CA ASP A 346 -19.83 -5.36 17.39
C ASP A 346 -18.99 -4.28 18.13
N ARG A 347 -18.28 -3.44 17.35
CA ARG A 347 -17.49 -2.32 17.90
C ARG A 347 -17.84 -0.99 17.22
N PRO A 348 -19.08 -0.54 17.32
CA PRO A 348 -19.49 0.76 16.77
C PRO A 348 -18.69 1.94 17.38
N GLU A 349 -18.11 1.73 18.57
CA GLU A 349 -17.27 2.72 19.25
C GLU A 349 -16.06 3.12 18.41
N LEU A 350 -15.50 2.22 17.60
CA LEU A 350 -14.37 2.54 16.73
C LEU A 350 -14.76 3.55 15.63
N CYS A 351 -15.98 3.46 15.12
CA CYS A 351 -16.50 4.42 14.16
C CYS A 351 -16.68 5.80 14.81
N GLU A 352 -17.23 5.85 16.02
CA GLU A 352 -17.43 7.10 16.75
C GLU A 352 -16.10 7.74 17.18
N LEU A 353 -15.12 6.95 17.63
CA LEU A 353 -13.76 7.43 17.88
C LEU A 353 -13.10 7.96 16.61
N GLY A 354 -13.22 7.22 15.49
CA GLY A 354 -12.73 7.67 14.20
C GLY A 354 -13.35 8.99 13.77
N PHE A 355 -14.67 9.14 13.91
CA PHE A 355 -15.38 10.38 13.63
C PHE A 355 -14.91 11.54 14.52
N HIS A 356 -14.80 11.30 15.84
CA HIS A 356 -14.36 12.32 16.79
C HIS A 356 -12.97 12.86 16.42
N HIS A 357 -12.01 11.97 16.19
CA HIS A 357 -10.64 12.36 15.86
C HIS A 357 -10.55 13.00 14.46
N ALA A 358 -11.29 12.53 13.45
CA ALA A 358 -11.34 13.17 12.14
C ALA A 358 -11.89 14.60 12.23
N ARG A 359 -12.95 14.81 13.02
CA ARG A 359 -13.51 16.14 13.29
C ARG A 359 -12.49 17.03 13.99
N LYS A 360 -11.83 16.53 15.04
CA LYS A 360 -10.79 17.27 15.76
C LYS A 360 -9.63 17.68 14.84
N ALA A 361 -9.23 16.80 13.92
CA ALA A 361 -8.17 17.11 12.94
C ALA A 361 -8.54 18.31 12.05
N VAL A 362 -9.78 18.34 11.55
CA VAL A 362 -10.30 19.43 10.71
C VAL A 362 -10.46 20.72 11.52
N ASP A 363 -10.94 20.63 12.76
CA ASP A 363 -11.09 21.79 13.64
C ASP A 363 -9.73 22.44 13.99
N LEU A 364 -8.67 21.62 14.18
CA LEU A 364 -7.32 22.07 14.49
C LEU A 364 -6.59 22.63 13.25
N ASN A 365 -6.72 21.98 12.11
CA ASN A 365 -6.12 22.41 10.85
C ASN A 365 -7.13 22.29 9.69
N PRO A 366 -7.88 23.36 9.40
CA PRO A 366 -8.81 23.40 8.26
C PRO A 366 -8.13 23.23 6.88
N GLY A 367 -6.80 23.30 6.82
CA GLY A 367 -6.01 23.05 5.60
C GLY A 367 -5.56 21.60 5.42
N LEU A 368 -5.99 20.68 6.28
CA LEU A 368 -5.56 19.28 6.26
C LEU A 368 -6.49 18.41 5.42
N SER A 369 -6.15 18.17 4.16
CA SER A 369 -6.90 17.34 3.21
C SER A 369 -7.20 15.94 3.75
N LEU A 370 -6.21 15.29 4.42
CA LEU A 370 -6.39 13.98 5.04
C LEU A 370 -7.49 13.98 6.10
N GLY A 371 -7.62 15.05 6.87
CA GLY A 371 -8.69 15.21 7.87
C GLY A 371 -10.06 15.14 7.22
N TYR A 372 -10.26 15.85 6.12
CA TYR A 372 -11.53 15.85 5.38
C TYR A 372 -11.82 14.51 4.69
N SER A 373 -10.82 13.88 4.07
CA SER A 373 -11.00 12.57 3.45
C SER A 373 -11.39 11.51 4.50
N THR A 374 -10.77 11.55 5.67
CA THR A 374 -11.08 10.65 6.78
C THR A 374 -12.44 10.96 7.40
N LEU A 375 -12.80 12.24 7.53
CA LEU A 375 -14.12 12.67 8.01
C LEU A 375 -15.24 12.22 7.05
N GLY A 376 -15.00 12.32 5.74
CA GLY A 376 -15.91 11.80 4.72
C GLY A 376 -16.14 10.29 4.87
N TRP A 377 -15.07 9.54 5.12
CA TRP A 377 -15.16 8.10 5.37
C TRP A 377 -15.92 7.77 6.65
N ALA A 378 -15.69 8.52 7.72
CA ALA A 378 -16.45 8.37 8.98
C ALA A 378 -17.95 8.66 8.79
N HIS A 379 -18.32 9.73 8.08
CA HIS A 379 -19.69 10.05 7.73
C HIS A 379 -20.37 8.95 6.91
N LEU A 380 -19.65 8.34 5.94
CA LEU A 380 -20.16 7.22 5.15
C LEU A 380 -20.61 6.06 6.05
N TRP A 381 -19.76 5.63 6.99
CA TRP A 381 -20.08 4.54 7.90
C TRP A 381 -21.19 4.88 8.91
N ARG A 382 -21.46 6.16 9.13
CA ARG A 382 -22.61 6.64 9.91
C ARG A 382 -23.88 6.76 9.08
N GLY A 383 -23.86 6.38 7.78
CA GLY A 383 -24.99 6.49 6.86
C GLY A 383 -25.31 7.93 6.43
N GLN A 384 -24.38 8.86 6.63
CA GLN A 384 -24.52 10.29 6.34
C GLN A 384 -23.90 10.60 4.96
N GLY A 385 -24.56 10.17 3.88
CA GLY A 385 -23.99 10.19 2.54
C GLY A 385 -23.74 11.60 1.98
N ILE A 386 -24.57 12.59 2.32
CA ILE A 386 -24.40 13.97 1.86
C ILE A 386 -23.20 14.61 2.56
N GLU A 387 -23.09 14.47 3.86
CA GLU A 387 -21.99 14.96 4.67
C GLU A 387 -20.67 14.29 4.26
N ALA A 388 -20.72 12.98 3.98
CA ALA A 388 -19.58 12.24 3.46
C ALA A 388 -19.09 12.83 2.13
N LEU A 389 -20.00 13.08 1.19
CA LEU A 389 -19.69 13.66 -0.11
C LEU A 389 -19.09 15.07 0.01
N VAL A 390 -19.68 15.92 0.84
CA VAL A 390 -19.20 17.29 1.06
C VAL A 390 -17.77 17.28 1.61
N ALA A 391 -17.53 16.49 2.65
CA ALA A 391 -16.20 16.38 3.26
C ALA A 391 -15.17 15.82 2.27
N ALA A 392 -15.47 14.72 1.58
CA ALA A 392 -14.53 14.10 0.66
C ALA A 392 -14.20 15.00 -0.54
N ARG A 393 -15.19 15.71 -1.12
CA ARG A 393 -14.93 16.68 -2.19
C ARG A 393 -14.03 17.82 -1.73
N HIS A 394 -14.26 18.33 -0.53
CA HIS A 394 -13.42 19.38 0.04
C HIS A 394 -11.96 18.88 0.18
N GLY A 395 -11.75 17.67 0.68
CA GLY A 395 -10.43 17.05 0.77
C GLY A 395 -9.70 16.97 -0.59
N VAL A 396 -10.41 16.53 -1.64
CA VAL A 396 -9.84 16.45 -3.00
C VAL A 396 -9.57 17.83 -3.61
N GLN A 397 -10.40 18.85 -3.32
CA GLN A 397 -10.14 20.21 -3.78
C GLN A 397 -8.88 20.81 -3.16
N MET A 398 -8.58 20.47 -1.90
CA MET A 398 -7.39 20.95 -1.19
C MET A 398 -6.12 20.21 -1.62
N ASP A 399 -6.25 18.99 -2.08
CA ASP A 399 -5.14 18.13 -2.47
C ASP A 399 -5.52 17.35 -3.74
N PRO A 400 -5.42 18.01 -4.91
CA PRO A 400 -5.90 17.45 -6.18
C PRO A 400 -5.08 16.25 -6.68
N ASN A 401 -3.86 16.05 -6.17
CA ASN A 401 -3.01 14.91 -6.49
C ASN A 401 -3.07 13.80 -5.43
N ASN A 402 -3.99 13.88 -4.47
CA ASN A 402 -4.19 12.83 -3.49
C ASN A 402 -4.95 11.65 -4.10
N ALA A 403 -4.22 10.66 -4.58
CA ALA A 403 -4.79 9.46 -5.19
C ALA A 403 -5.76 8.72 -4.26
N ASP A 404 -5.41 8.57 -2.97
CA ASP A 404 -6.29 7.97 -1.96
C ASP A 404 -7.56 8.81 -1.75
N GLY A 405 -7.44 10.14 -1.75
CA GLY A 405 -8.58 11.06 -1.62
C GLY A 405 -9.60 10.86 -2.75
N HIS A 406 -9.14 10.73 -4.00
CA HIS A 406 -9.99 10.41 -5.14
C HIS A 406 -10.64 9.03 -5.02
N ALA A 407 -9.91 8.01 -4.54
CA ALA A 407 -10.44 6.67 -4.35
C ALA A 407 -11.51 6.62 -3.23
N PHE A 408 -11.33 7.35 -2.12
CA PHE A 408 -12.36 7.48 -1.09
C PHE A 408 -13.58 8.25 -1.58
N LEU A 409 -13.40 9.33 -2.34
CA LEU A 409 -14.50 10.07 -2.97
C LEU A 409 -15.30 9.15 -3.91
N ALA A 410 -14.61 8.31 -4.70
CA ALA A 410 -15.25 7.36 -5.60
C ALA A 410 -16.14 6.35 -4.87
N ILE A 411 -15.65 5.78 -3.76
CA ILE A 411 -16.43 4.86 -2.92
C ILE A 411 -17.67 5.57 -2.36
N ILE A 412 -17.53 6.80 -1.88
CA ILE A 412 -18.65 7.58 -1.33
C ILE A 412 -19.69 7.84 -2.42
N LEU A 413 -19.26 8.28 -3.61
CA LEU A 413 -20.13 8.50 -4.77
C LEU A 413 -20.89 7.23 -5.17
N ALA A 414 -20.17 6.11 -5.26
CA ALA A 414 -20.81 4.83 -5.58
C ALA A 414 -21.83 4.41 -4.52
N ASN A 415 -21.53 4.59 -3.22
CA ASN A 415 -22.44 4.24 -2.14
C ASN A 415 -23.76 5.03 -2.13
N ILE A 416 -23.77 6.25 -2.68
CA ILE A 416 -24.96 7.09 -2.84
C ILE A 416 -25.58 6.99 -4.23
N GLY A 417 -25.24 5.96 -5.02
CA GLY A 417 -25.83 5.70 -6.35
C GLY A 417 -25.19 6.47 -7.52
N ARG A 418 -24.09 7.24 -7.29
CA ARG A 418 -23.43 8.07 -8.32
C ARG A 418 -22.19 7.35 -8.90
N GLY A 419 -22.40 6.14 -9.42
CA GLY A 419 -21.32 5.25 -9.89
C GLY A 419 -20.52 5.83 -11.06
N ASP A 420 -21.11 6.63 -11.97
CA ASP A 420 -20.41 7.24 -13.10
C ASP A 420 -19.35 8.24 -12.62
N GLU A 421 -19.74 9.17 -11.76
CA GLU A 421 -18.80 10.13 -11.18
C GLU A 421 -17.72 9.44 -10.32
N GLY A 422 -18.11 8.37 -9.62
CA GLY A 422 -17.16 7.54 -8.87
C GLY A 422 -16.10 6.90 -9.79
N ALA A 423 -16.53 6.39 -10.96
CA ALA A 423 -15.61 5.80 -11.92
C ALA A 423 -14.62 6.83 -12.49
N ASP A 424 -15.04 8.07 -12.76
CA ASP A 424 -14.18 9.16 -13.20
C ASP A 424 -13.15 9.54 -12.14
N CYS A 425 -13.56 9.59 -10.85
CA CYS A 425 -12.64 9.77 -9.74
C CYS A 425 -11.62 8.63 -9.66
N MET A 426 -12.02 7.39 -9.91
CA MET A 426 -11.10 6.24 -9.93
C MET A 426 -10.11 6.29 -11.07
N GLN A 427 -10.49 6.77 -12.26
CA GLN A 427 -9.54 7.00 -13.35
C GLN A 427 -8.44 7.99 -12.95
N THR A 428 -8.83 9.07 -12.27
CA THR A 428 -7.88 10.05 -11.72
C THR A 428 -6.99 9.40 -10.65
N ALA A 429 -7.57 8.66 -9.72
CA ALA A 429 -6.84 7.96 -8.66
C ALA A 429 -5.80 6.99 -9.22
N MET A 430 -6.17 6.18 -10.22
CA MET A 430 -5.27 5.21 -10.86
C MET A 430 -4.16 5.89 -11.68
N ARG A 431 -4.44 7.04 -12.29
CA ARG A 431 -3.41 7.84 -12.96
C ARG A 431 -2.38 8.39 -11.99
N LEU A 432 -2.82 8.86 -10.82
CA LEU A 432 -1.96 9.35 -9.74
C LEU A 432 -1.25 8.22 -8.99
N ASN A 433 -1.74 7.00 -9.09
CA ASN A 433 -1.17 5.81 -8.46
C ASN A 433 -1.14 4.63 -9.44
N PRO A 434 -0.17 4.59 -10.40
CA PRO A 434 -0.06 3.57 -11.46
C PRO A 434 0.12 2.12 -10.95
N HIS A 435 0.57 1.94 -9.70
CA HIS A 435 0.63 0.64 -9.02
C HIS A 435 -0.48 0.53 -7.96
N PRO A 436 -1.75 0.38 -8.36
CA PRO A 436 -2.88 0.45 -7.47
C PRO A 436 -2.93 -0.75 -6.52
N THR A 437 -3.34 -0.51 -5.28
CA THR A 437 -3.60 -1.57 -4.31
C THR A 437 -4.94 -2.24 -4.54
N ALA A 438 -5.21 -3.34 -3.82
CA ALA A 438 -6.51 -4.01 -3.86
C ALA A 438 -7.69 -3.07 -3.54
N PHE A 439 -7.50 -2.05 -2.71
CA PHE A 439 -8.53 -1.07 -2.40
C PHE A 439 -8.98 -0.26 -3.63
N TYR A 440 -8.06 0.08 -4.54
CA TYR A 440 -8.40 0.80 -5.76
C TYR A 440 -9.23 -0.05 -6.71
N PHE A 441 -8.86 -1.32 -6.87
CA PHE A 441 -9.66 -2.27 -7.67
C PHE A 441 -11.04 -2.51 -7.05
N PHE A 442 -11.10 -2.61 -5.72
CA PHE A 442 -12.36 -2.68 -4.98
C PHE A 442 -13.22 -1.45 -5.25
N ALA A 443 -12.68 -0.24 -5.07
CA ALA A 443 -13.41 1.01 -5.27
C ALA A 443 -13.93 1.14 -6.70
N PHE A 444 -13.11 0.84 -7.70
CA PHE A 444 -13.52 0.83 -9.11
C PHE A 444 -14.60 -0.21 -9.39
N GLY A 445 -14.42 -1.44 -8.86
CA GLY A 445 -15.42 -2.50 -8.97
C GLY A 445 -16.77 -2.12 -8.35
N VAL A 446 -16.78 -1.44 -7.20
CA VAL A 446 -18.01 -0.92 -6.58
C VAL A 446 -18.70 0.11 -7.47
N CYS A 447 -17.94 1.03 -8.09
CA CYS A 447 -18.51 1.97 -9.06
C CYS A 447 -19.19 1.22 -10.23
N ARG A 448 -18.51 0.23 -10.81
CA ARG A 448 -19.06 -0.59 -11.92
C ARG A 448 -20.25 -1.44 -11.48
N PHE A 449 -20.23 -1.98 -10.26
CA PHE A 449 -21.34 -2.73 -9.68
C PHE A 449 -22.60 -1.87 -9.56
N VAL A 450 -22.48 -0.64 -9.05
CA VAL A 450 -23.59 0.31 -8.94
C VAL A 450 -24.16 0.69 -10.30
N GLN A 451 -23.31 0.80 -11.33
CA GLN A 451 -23.71 1.01 -12.73
C GLN A 451 -24.37 -0.23 -13.38
N ALA A 452 -24.51 -1.35 -12.68
CA ALA A 452 -24.91 -2.64 -13.21
C ALA A 452 -24.00 -3.20 -14.33
N ARG A 453 -22.72 -2.74 -14.40
CA ARG A 453 -21.69 -3.24 -15.31
C ARG A 453 -20.94 -4.40 -14.65
N TYR A 454 -21.66 -5.52 -14.47
CA TYR A 454 -21.20 -6.61 -13.60
C TYR A 454 -19.96 -7.36 -14.11
N GLU A 455 -19.78 -7.51 -15.42
CA GLU A 455 -18.57 -8.14 -15.96
C GLU A 455 -17.32 -7.30 -15.67
N GLU A 456 -17.40 -5.99 -15.83
CA GLU A 456 -16.29 -5.09 -15.48
C GLU A 456 -16.05 -5.04 -13.97
N ALA A 457 -17.14 -5.06 -13.19
CA ALA A 457 -17.03 -5.15 -11.73
C ALA A 457 -16.32 -6.44 -11.30
N ALA A 458 -16.72 -7.60 -11.86
CA ALA A 458 -16.10 -8.88 -11.57
C ALA A 458 -14.61 -8.91 -11.96
N ALA A 459 -14.25 -8.37 -13.12
CA ALA A 459 -12.86 -8.25 -13.55
C ALA A 459 -12.03 -7.39 -12.60
N ALA A 460 -12.57 -6.25 -12.14
CA ALA A 460 -11.91 -5.38 -11.17
C ALA A 460 -11.73 -6.07 -9.81
N PHE A 461 -12.78 -6.70 -9.28
CA PHE A 461 -12.71 -7.40 -8.00
C PHE A 461 -11.76 -8.61 -8.05
N LYS A 462 -11.70 -9.32 -9.19
CA LYS A 462 -10.75 -10.41 -9.39
C LYS A 462 -9.31 -9.92 -9.30
N LYS A 463 -8.98 -8.80 -9.95
CA LYS A 463 -7.65 -8.17 -9.81
C LYS A 463 -7.37 -7.74 -8.38
N GLY A 464 -8.35 -7.14 -7.69
CA GLY A 464 -8.22 -6.83 -6.28
C GLY A 464 -7.91 -8.05 -5.42
N PHE A 465 -8.52 -9.19 -5.72
CA PHE A 465 -8.23 -10.46 -5.07
C PHE A 465 -6.81 -10.96 -5.38
N ASP A 466 -6.37 -10.88 -6.63
CA ASP A 466 -5.03 -11.31 -7.04
C ASP A 466 -3.94 -10.49 -6.34
N VAL A 467 -4.16 -9.18 -6.14
CA VAL A 467 -3.25 -8.28 -5.40
C VAL A 467 -3.24 -8.57 -3.90
N ALA A 468 -4.41 -8.74 -3.28
CA ALA A 468 -4.54 -8.99 -1.85
C ALA A 468 -5.68 -9.97 -1.54
N PRO A 469 -5.42 -11.30 -1.58
CA PRO A 469 -6.44 -12.33 -1.34
C PRO A 469 -7.05 -12.30 0.08
N ARG A 470 -6.43 -11.58 1.00
CA ARG A 470 -6.91 -11.41 2.38
C ARG A 470 -7.82 -10.19 2.56
N PHE A 471 -7.96 -9.34 1.55
CA PHE A 471 -8.87 -8.20 1.60
C PHE A 471 -10.32 -8.69 1.36
N THR A 472 -10.94 -9.17 2.43
CA THR A 472 -12.24 -9.87 2.39
C THR A 472 -13.40 -9.08 1.82
N PRO A 473 -13.56 -7.74 2.02
CA PRO A 473 -14.63 -6.98 1.40
C PRO A 473 -14.66 -7.10 -0.14
N ASN A 474 -13.50 -7.13 -0.76
CA ASN A 474 -13.37 -7.32 -2.21
C ASN A 474 -13.86 -8.69 -2.66
N THR A 475 -13.53 -9.74 -1.89
CA THR A 475 -13.96 -11.11 -2.21
C THR A 475 -15.47 -11.30 -2.01
N GLU A 476 -16.03 -10.67 -0.98
CA GLU A 476 -17.45 -10.76 -0.67
C GLU A 476 -18.33 -10.16 -1.78
N ILE A 477 -17.96 -9.00 -2.29
CA ILE A 477 -18.71 -8.38 -3.40
C ILE A 477 -18.45 -9.10 -4.74
N LEU A 478 -17.28 -9.70 -4.94
CA LEU A 478 -16.99 -10.56 -6.09
C LEU A 478 -17.95 -11.76 -6.12
N ILE A 479 -18.16 -12.41 -4.98
CA ILE A 479 -19.12 -13.51 -4.84
C ILE A 479 -20.53 -13.06 -5.22
N ALA A 480 -20.99 -11.91 -4.71
CA ALA A 480 -22.29 -11.35 -5.06
C ALA A 480 -22.40 -11.04 -6.57
N THR A 481 -21.34 -10.48 -7.15
CA THR A 481 -21.28 -10.15 -8.58
C THR A 481 -21.38 -11.39 -9.46
N TYR A 482 -20.64 -12.46 -9.13
CA TYR A 482 -20.75 -13.75 -9.83
C TYR A 482 -22.13 -14.38 -9.65
N GLY A 483 -22.74 -14.23 -8.47
CA GLY A 483 -24.13 -14.68 -8.25
C GLY A 483 -25.13 -13.98 -9.18
N ILE A 484 -24.99 -12.67 -9.39
CA ILE A 484 -25.83 -11.90 -10.35
C ILE A 484 -25.60 -12.37 -11.78
N LEU A 485 -24.35 -12.63 -12.15
CA LEU A 485 -23.95 -13.11 -13.49
C LEU A 485 -24.33 -14.57 -13.75
N GLY A 486 -24.85 -15.31 -12.75
CA GLY A 486 -25.14 -16.74 -12.86
C GLY A 486 -23.90 -17.64 -12.87
N ARG A 487 -22.70 -17.10 -12.59
CA ARG A 487 -21.41 -17.80 -12.57
C ARG A 487 -21.21 -18.50 -11.20
N ILE A 488 -22.08 -19.45 -10.91
CA ILE A 488 -22.24 -20.04 -9.56
C ILE A 488 -21.03 -20.87 -9.12
N GLU A 489 -20.34 -21.56 -10.05
CA GLU A 489 -19.16 -22.36 -9.73
C GLU A 489 -17.99 -21.45 -9.29
N GLU A 490 -17.79 -20.34 -9.98
CA GLU A 490 -16.77 -19.36 -9.63
C GLU A 490 -17.11 -18.66 -8.30
N ALA A 491 -18.38 -18.29 -8.09
CA ALA A 491 -18.84 -17.78 -6.81
C ALA A 491 -18.56 -18.77 -5.66
N ALA A 492 -18.79 -20.08 -5.89
CA ALA A 492 -18.57 -21.12 -4.88
C ALA A 492 -17.09 -21.24 -4.50
N HIS A 493 -16.17 -21.13 -5.46
CA HIS A 493 -14.73 -21.15 -5.20
C HIS A 493 -14.31 -20.10 -4.17
N TYR A 494 -14.70 -18.83 -4.37
CA TYR A 494 -14.39 -17.72 -3.47
C TYR A 494 -15.17 -17.81 -2.15
N ARG A 495 -16.44 -18.21 -2.20
CA ARG A 495 -17.30 -18.40 -1.03
C ARG A 495 -16.69 -19.41 -0.05
N ASP A 496 -16.27 -20.56 -0.54
CA ASP A 496 -15.76 -21.65 0.30
C ASP A 496 -14.39 -21.26 0.92
N ALA A 497 -13.59 -20.45 0.21
CA ALA A 497 -12.35 -19.91 0.72
C ALA A 497 -12.58 -18.88 1.85
N ILE A 498 -13.58 -18.01 1.71
CA ILE A 498 -13.85 -16.97 2.71
C ILE A 498 -14.51 -17.53 3.97
N LEU A 499 -15.44 -18.49 3.81
CA LEU A 499 -16.16 -19.10 4.94
C LEU A 499 -15.25 -19.93 5.85
N LYS A 500 -14.08 -20.37 5.36
CA LYS A 500 -13.04 -20.98 6.20
C LYS A 500 -12.36 -19.99 7.13
N ARG A 501 -12.42 -18.70 6.81
CA ARG A 501 -11.71 -17.62 7.52
C ARG A 501 -12.65 -16.77 8.37
N GLN A 502 -13.87 -16.53 7.90
CA GLN A 502 -14.83 -15.63 8.56
C GLN A 502 -16.25 -16.23 8.59
N PRO A 503 -16.94 -16.17 9.73
CA PRO A 503 -18.33 -16.60 9.84
C PRO A 503 -19.29 -15.70 9.02
N ARG A 504 -20.40 -16.27 8.55
CA ARG A 504 -21.41 -15.57 7.75
C ARG A 504 -22.01 -14.33 8.43
N ASN A 505 -22.22 -14.38 9.74
CA ASN A 505 -22.79 -13.28 10.51
C ASN A 505 -21.89 -12.01 10.50
N VAL A 506 -20.58 -12.18 10.47
CA VAL A 506 -19.62 -11.07 10.37
C VAL A 506 -19.77 -10.36 9.02
N ILE A 507 -19.89 -11.14 7.93
CA ILE A 507 -20.09 -10.62 6.59
C ILE A 507 -21.44 -9.87 6.50
N GLN A 508 -22.49 -10.44 7.08
CA GLN A 508 -23.82 -9.81 7.13
C GLN A 508 -23.78 -8.47 7.87
N ALA A 509 -23.10 -8.41 9.00
CA ALA A 509 -22.99 -7.18 9.80
C ALA A 509 -22.26 -6.07 9.00
N ARG A 510 -21.17 -6.41 8.31
CA ARG A 510 -20.37 -5.47 7.50
C ARG A 510 -21.19 -4.79 6.41
N TRP A 511 -21.93 -5.56 5.64
CA TRP A 511 -22.62 -5.05 4.45
C TRP A 511 -24.01 -4.45 4.72
N ARG A 512 -24.54 -4.62 5.92
CA ARG A 512 -25.89 -4.13 6.28
C ARG A 512 -26.08 -2.63 6.02
N HIS A 513 -25.03 -1.86 6.19
CA HIS A 513 -25.05 -0.40 6.11
C HIS A 513 -24.03 0.17 5.09
N PHE A 514 -23.40 -0.71 4.31
CA PHE A 514 -22.38 -0.25 3.35
C PHE A 514 -23.02 0.56 2.22
N PHE A 515 -24.02 0.03 1.53
CA PHE A 515 -24.72 0.78 0.49
C PHE A 515 -25.82 1.64 1.08
N ILE A 516 -25.77 2.96 0.83
CA ILE A 516 -26.84 3.92 1.13
C ILE A 516 -27.90 3.85 0.01
N ASP A 517 -27.45 3.59 -1.23
CA ASP A 517 -28.33 3.32 -2.36
C ASP A 517 -29.07 1.99 -2.18
N ALA A 518 -30.42 2.07 -2.16
CA ALA A 518 -31.26 0.91 -1.89
C ALA A 518 -31.21 -0.15 -2.99
N ASP A 519 -31.08 0.28 -4.26
CA ASP A 519 -31.07 -0.62 -5.41
C ASP A 519 -29.74 -1.40 -5.45
N ALA A 520 -28.62 -0.74 -5.19
CA ALA A 520 -27.32 -1.39 -5.08
C ALA A 520 -27.28 -2.40 -3.91
N SER A 521 -27.86 -2.01 -2.76
CA SER A 521 -28.02 -2.89 -1.60
C SER A 521 -28.83 -4.13 -1.96
N GLN A 522 -29.98 -3.97 -2.60
CA GLN A 522 -30.85 -5.09 -2.99
C GLN A 522 -30.13 -6.03 -3.96
N ARG A 523 -29.42 -5.49 -4.96
CA ARG A 523 -28.65 -6.28 -5.93
C ARG A 523 -27.54 -7.06 -5.27
N PHE A 524 -26.81 -6.45 -4.32
CA PHE A 524 -25.76 -7.12 -3.57
C PHE A 524 -26.30 -8.33 -2.79
N TRP A 525 -27.36 -8.15 -2.02
CA TRP A 525 -27.95 -9.24 -1.24
C TRP A 525 -28.54 -10.34 -2.12
N GLY A 526 -29.23 -9.98 -3.22
CA GLY A 526 -29.73 -10.93 -4.21
C GLY A 526 -28.63 -11.74 -4.86
N GLY A 527 -27.51 -11.10 -5.18
CA GLY A 527 -26.31 -11.77 -5.72
C GLY A 527 -25.74 -12.80 -4.75
N LEU A 528 -25.61 -12.46 -3.46
CA LEU A 528 -25.17 -13.39 -2.42
C LEU A 528 -26.13 -14.58 -2.24
N GLU A 529 -27.44 -14.37 -2.36
CA GLU A 529 -28.45 -15.43 -2.33
C GLU A 529 -28.28 -16.38 -3.54
N CYS A 530 -28.14 -15.82 -4.75
CA CYS A 530 -27.90 -16.59 -5.98
C CYS A 530 -26.61 -17.42 -5.90
N ALA A 531 -25.55 -16.86 -5.28
CA ALA A 531 -24.28 -17.55 -5.05
C ALA A 531 -24.36 -18.64 -3.95
N GLY A 532 -25.52 -18.87 -3.35
CA GLY A 532 -25.70 -19.83 -2.26
C GLY A 532 -24.99 -19.42 -0.96
N PHE A 533 -24.64 -18.13 -0.83
CA PHE A 533 -23.95 -17.62 0.35
C PHE A 533 -24.89 -17.50 1.55
N MET A 534 -26.20 -17.24 1.30
CA MET A 534 -27.24 -17.14 2.32
C MET A 534 -28.44 -18.04 1.98
N ARG A 535 -29.10 -18.59 3.00
CA ARG A 535 -30.44 -19.14 2.86
C ARG A 535 -31.43 -18.01 3.02
N ARG A 536 -32.46 -17.95 2.15
CA ARG A 536 -33.59 -17.02 2.27
C ARG A 536 -34.11 -17.01 3.69
N SER A 537 -33.89 -15.92 4.43
CA SER A 537 -34.70 -15.60 5.61
C SER A 537 -35.89 -14.79 5.13
N PRO A 538 -37.13 -15.16 5.46
CA PRO A 538 -38.29 -14.37 5.13
C PRO A 538 -38.40 -13.18 6.10
N GLN A 539 -37.59 -12.15 5.92
CA GLN A 539 -37.84 -10.88 6.60
C GLN A 539 -38.20 -9.81 5.58
N LYS A 540 -39.47 -9.47 5.59
CA LYS A 540 -40.02 -8.25 4.98
C LYS A 540 -39.19 -7.05 5.46
N ILE A 541 -38.52 -6.39 4.52
CA ILE A 541 -37.97 -5.05 4.76
C ILE A 541 -39.19 -4.11 4.88
N THR A 542 -39.64 -3.87 6.10
CA THR A 542 -40.52 -2.75 6.40
C THR A 542 -39.66 -1.48 6.30
N ALA A 543 -39.93 -0.70 5.26
CA ALA A 543 -39.52 0.70 5.21
C ALA A 543 -40.11 1.41 6.44
N GLY A 544 -39.30 1.76 7.42
CA GLY A 544 -39.76 2.47 8.59
C GLY A 544 -38.97 2.15 9.85
N SER A 545 -37.92 2.89 10.09
CA SER A 545 -37.54 3.35 11.44
C SER A 545 -36.31 4.29 11.42
N GLY A 546 -36.47 5.42 10.71
CA GLY A 546 -35.60 6.60 10.93
C GLY A 546 -35.87 7.31 12.28
N SER A 547 -36.45 6.62 13.28
CA SER A 547 -36.99 7.30 14.48
C SER A 547 -36.46 6.78 15.83
N LYS A 548 -35.55 5.81 15.86
CA LYS A 548 -35.06 5.28 17.17
C LYS A 548 -33.63 5.64 17.58
N MET A 549 -32.88 6.37 16.75
CA MET A 549 -31.57 6.90 17.18
C MET A 549 -31.62 8.30 17.82
N ARG A 550 -32.83 8.91 17.97
CA ARG A 550 -32.97 10.23 18.63
C ARG A 550 -33.10 10.21 20.14
N SER A 551 -33.11 9.04 20.80
CA SER A 551 -33.38 8.98 22.24
C SER A 551 -32.20 8.77 23.17
N LEU A 552 -30.96 8.70 22.64
CA LEU A 552 -29.76 8.58 23.47
C LEU A 552 -28.92 9.88 23.61
N ALA A 553 -29.37 10.98 23.02
CA ALA A 553 -28.68 12.28 23.09
C ALA A 553 -29.19 13.20 24.23
N HIS A 554 -30.04 12.71 25.14
CA HIS A 554 -30.53 13.49 26.28
C HIS A 554 -30.47 12.68 27.58
N LYS A 555 -29.29 12.25 28.00
CA LYS A 555 -28.96 11.97 29.41
C LYS A 555 -27.44 11.87 29.56
N SER A 556 -26.84 12.96 29.85
CA SER A 556 -25.68 13.33 30.68
C SER A 556 -24.93 14.51 30.08
#